data_176161f3c766cc3b46f5a65bfdb20984
#
_entry.id   176161f3c766cc3b46f5a65bfdb20984
#
_cell.length_a   1.000
_cell.length_b   1.000
_cell.length_c   1.000
_cell.angle_alpha   90.00
_cell.angle_beta   90.00
_cell.angle_gamma   90.00
#
_symmetry.space_group_name_H-M   'P 1'
#
loop_
_entity.id
_entity.type
_entity.pdbx_description
1 polymer ?
#
loop_
_entity_poly.entity_id
_entity_poly.type
_entity_poly.pdbx_seq_one_letter_code
_entity_poly.pdbx_strand_id
1 'polypeptide(L)'
;SFVVMPNTEMIRGDVTRELGGHTDLVTSRPLYWQQGRAPGQPFVEQDPTYGTVYRVETAAELMEMARRENLLLFMPHPRTKGSAGYPDAIKSTPSFLDPNYRGVGFRWGMGLDGSETRLCEYRCLPLFDDMNNWVANTNTPPKYMQAISEFYQQGDGDDIYANNPVSYVHVPQLPKPGDWTPIVNAMKTGDFFVTSGEVLITNFAVRGTGTSRTVLADVEWTFPLDFVEVVWGDGVTTGRQIVSTTKGAPFGRQHFEIPLDAKGKKWVRFAAWDSAGNGAFVQPVKLFVP
;
A
#
# COMPACT_ATOMS: atom_id res chain seq x y z
N SER A 1 -9.43 -23.18 1.15
CA SER A 1 -9.88 -22.52 -0.11
C SER A 1 -9.09 -21.23 -0.30
N PHE A 2 -8.79 -20.88 -1.52
CA PHE A 2 -8.13 -19.63 -1.89
C PHE A 2 -8.83 -19.00 -3.10
N VAL A 3 -8.67 -17.70 -3.27
CA VAL A 3 -9.20 -16.94 -4.41
C VAL A 3 -8.03 -16.32 -5.15
N VAL A 4 -7.99 -16.49 -6.45
CA VAL A 4 -7.02 -15.83 -7.33
C VAL A 4 -7.67 -14.56 -7.87
N MET A 5 -7.04 -13.43 -7.58
CA MET A 5 -7.44 -12.11 -8.11
C MET A 5 -6.34 -11.65 -9.07
N PRO A 6 -6.64 -11.50 -10.37
CA PRO A 6 -5.65 -10.99 -11.30
C PRO A 6 -5.33 -9.53 -11.00
N ASN A 7 -4.06 -9.22 -11.03
CA ASN A 7 -3.54 -7.87 -11.04
C ASN A 7 -2.84 -7.60 -12.37
N THR A 8 -2.92 -6.39 -12.87
CA THR A 8 -2.31 -5.99 -14.14
C THR A 8 -1.59 -4.68 -13.99
N GLU A 9 -0.55 -4.46 -14.78
CA GLU A 9 0.29 -3.28 -14.72
C GLU A 9 0.17 -2.44 -15.99
N MET A 10 -0.04 -1.13 -15.84
CA MET A 10 0.11 -0.15 -16.90
C MET A 10 1.61 0.21 -17.02
N ILE A 11 2.21 -0.08 -18.16
CA ILE A 11 3.65 0.16 -18.42
C ILE A 11 3.91 1.11 -19.59
N ARG A 12 2.88 1.53 -20.32
CA ARG A 12 3.02 2.38 -21.49
C ARG A 12 3.58 3.75 -21.11
N GLY A 13 4.76 4.11 -21.62
CA GLY A 13 5.58 5.20 -21.13
C GLY A 13 4.99 6.61 -21.28
N ASP A 14 4.07 6.84 -22.22
CA ASP A 14 3.33 8.09 -22.36
C ASP A 14 2.29 8.28 -21.24
N VAL A 15 1.58 7.22 -20.88
CA VAL A 15 0.61 7.21 -19.77
C VAL A 15 1.32 7.25 -18.42
N THR A 16 2.32 6.39 -18.23
CA THR A 16 3.01 6.24 -16.94
C THR A 16 3.80 7.49 -16.56
N ARG A 17 4.29 8.28 -17.52
CA ARG A 17 4.99 9.55 -17.24
C ARG A 17 4.12 10.52 -16.47
N GLU A 18 2.84 10.64 -16.81
CA GLU A 18 1.90 11.53 -16.14
C GLU A 18 1.41 10.98 -14.79
N LEU A 19 1.59 9.67 -14.57
CA LEU A 19 1.26 8.99 -13.32
C LEU A 19 2.49 8.77 -12.41
N GLY A 20 3.65 9.29 -12.81
CA GLY A 20 4.90 9.19 -12.08
C GLY A 20 5.66 7.89 -12.28
N GLY A 21 5.11 6.90 -12.99
CA GLY A 21 5.73 5.61 -13.28
C GLY A 21 4.73 4.53 -13.62
N HIS A 22 5.19 3.30 -13.64
CA HIS A 22 4.33 2.12 -13.78
C HIS A 22 3.18 2.16 -12.76
N THR A 23 2.08 1.53 -13.07
CA THR A 23 0.88 1.57 -12.23
C THR A 23 0.16 0.23 -12.22
N ASP A 24 0.10 -0.40 -11.05
CA ASP A 24 -0.69 -1.61 -10.80
C ASP A 24 -2.16 -1.26 -10.65
N LEU A 25 -3.01 -2.12 -11.22
CA LEU A 25 -4.47 -2.01 -11.14
C LEU A 25 -5.02 -3.15 -10.29
N VAL A 26 -5.59 -2.82 -9.15
CA VAL A 26 -6.33 -3.76 -8.30
C VAL A 26 -7.81 -3.65 -8.60
N THR A 27 -8.43 -4.74 -9.05
CA THR A 27 -9.80 -4.76 -9.58
C THR A 27 -10.76 -5.52 -8.66
N SER A 28 -12.02 -5.09 -8.61
CA SER A 28 -13.07 -5.78 -7.83
C SER A 28 -13.73 -6.95 -8.58
N ARG A 29 -13.50 -7.07 -9.89
CA ARG A 29 -14.03 -8.10 -10.79
C ARG A 29 -13.11 -8.26 -12.00
N PRO A 30 -13.26 -9.29 -12.80
CA PRO A 30 -12.57 -9.37 -14.09
C PRO A 30 -12.87 -8.16 -14.96
N LEU A 31 -11.84 -7.56 -15.54
CA LEU A 31 -11.92 -6.37 -16.36
C LEU A 31 -11.17 -6.59 -17.67
N TYR A 32 -11.81 -6.28 -18.78
CA TYR A 32 -11.18 -6.34 -20.09
C TYR A 32 -10.69 -4.96 -20.51
N TRP A 33 -9.38 -4.84 -20.63
CA TRP A 33 -8.76 -3.60 -21.05
C TRP A 33 -7.44 -3.85 -21.77
N GLN A 34 -6.99 -2.86 -22.52
CA GLN A 34 -5.70 -2.88 -23.20
C GLN A 34 -5.03 -1.52 -23.17
N GLN A 35 -3.71 -1.53 -23.27
CA GLN A 35 -2.90 -0.32 -23.35
C GLN A 35 -2.84 0.17 -24.80
N GLY A 36 -3.43 1.34 -25.05
CA GLY A 36 -3.51 1.94 -26.36
C GLY A 36 -4.70 1.48 -27.20
N ARG A 37 -4.91 2.17 -28.31
CA ARG A 37 -5.96 1.89 -29.30
C ARG A 37 -5.53 2.31 -30.70
N ALA A 38 -6.17 1.73 -31.71
CA ALA A 38 -5.99 2.16 -33.08
C ALA A 38 -6.70 3.50 -33.35
N PRO A 39 -6.24 4.29 -34.32
CA PRO A 39 -6.93 5.52 -34.71
C PRO A 39 -8.41 5.30 -34.99
N GLY A 40 -9.25 6.14 -34.37
CA GLY A 40 -10.73 6.06 -34.55
C GLY A 40 -11.44 5.07 -33.63
N GLN A 41 -10.70 4.24 -32.86
CA GLN A 41 -11.34 3.39 -31.84
C GLN A 41 -11.77 4.21 -30.62
N PRO A 42 -12.94 3.92 -30.01
CA PRO A 42 -13.37 4.60 -28.79
C PRO A 42 -12.58 4.12 -27.58
N PHE A 43 -12.52 4.96 -26.53
CA PHE A 43 -11.97 4.58 -25.21
C PHE A 43 -12.73 3.41 -24.58
N VAL A 44 -14.05 3.38 -24.75
CA VAL A 44 -14.93 2.32 -24.22
C VAL A 44 -15.80 1.79 -25.34
N GLU A 45 -15.87 0.48 -25.47
CA GLU A 45 -16.79 -0.18 -26.40
C GLU A 45 -17.50 -1.35 -25.73
N GLN A 46 -18.60 -1.81 -26.31
CA GLN A 46 -19.30 -3.03 -25.94
C GLN A 46 -18.92 -4.13 -26.93
N ASP A 47 -18.14 -5.09 -26.46
CA ASP A 47 -17.75 -6.26 -27.23
C ASP A 47 -18.75 -7.40 -26.97
N PRO A 48 -19.22 -8.12 -28.02
CA PRO A 48 -20.20 -9.19 -27.82
C PRO A 48 -19.70 -10.39 -27.02
N THR A 49 -18.38 -10.57 -26.92
CA THR A 49 -17.75 -11.68 -26.16
C THR A 49 -17.32 -11.24 -24.77
N TYR A 50 -16.74 -10.05 -24.66
CA TYR A 50 -16.06 -9.58 -23.45
C TYR A 50 -16.87 -8.52 -22.68
N GLY A 51 -17.99 -8.05 -23.20
CA GLY A 51 -18.78 -6.99 -22.60
C GLY A 51 -18.08 -5.63 -22.71
N THR A 52 -17.98 -4.90 -21.61
CA THR A 52 -17.29 -3.59 -21.61
C THR A 52 -15.78 -3.79 -21.73
N VAL A 53 -15.18 -3.22 -22.77
CA VAL A 53 -13.74 -3.21 -23.04
C VAL A 53 -13.22 -1.78 -23.01
N TYR A 54 -12.14 -1.56 -22.29
CA TYR A 54 -11.44 -0.28 -22.21
C TYR A 54 -10.16 -0.29 -23.06
N ARG A 55 -9.93 0.80 -23.81
CA ARG A 55 -8.71 1.01 -24.61
C ARG A 55 -8.03 2.28 -24.14
N VAL A 56 -7.12 2.10 -23.17
CA VAL A 56 -6.49 3.20 -22.45
C VAL A 56 -5.28 3.74 -23.20
N GLU A 57 -5.33 5.02 -23.58
CA GLU A 57 -4.25 5.69 -24.31
C GLU A 57 -3.62 6.85 -23.54
N THR A 58 -4.35 7.40 -22.56
CA THR A 58 -3.88 8.53 -21.75
C THR A 58 -4.02 8.26 -20.25
N ALA A 59 -3.27 8.99 -19.43
CA ALA A 59 -3.41 8.94 -17.98
C ALA A 59 -4.81 9.35 -17.51
N ALA A 60 -5.42 10.32 -18.18
CA ALA A 60 -6.79 10.75 -17.88
C ALA A 60 -7.81 9.63 -18.11
N GLU A 61 -7.64 8.84 -19.17
CA GLU A 61 -8.49 7.68 -19.45
C GLU A 61 -8.27 6.55 -18.44
N LEU A 62 -7.01 6.31 -18.00
CA LEU A 62 -6.76 5.35 -16.93
C LEU A 62 -7.45 5.77 -15.64
N MET A 63 -7.35 7.04 -15.26
CA MET A 63 -8.04 7.57 -14.08
C MET A 63 -9.57 7.50 -14.22
N GLU A 64 -10.10 7.73 -15.42
CA GLU A 64 -11.52 7.60 -15.69
C GLU A 64 -11.99 6.14 -15.59
N MET A 65 -11.24 5.19 -16.15
CA MET A 65 -11.50 3.77 -15.98
C MET A 65 -11.46 3.38 -14.49
N ALA A 66 -10.46 3.88 -13.75
CA ALA A 66 -10.35 3.62 -12.32
C ALA A 66 -11.58 4.10 -11.54
N ARG A 67 -12.10 5.27 -11.85
CA ARG A 67 -13.33 5.79 -11.22
C ARG A 67 -14.56 4.97 -11.57
N ARG A 68 -14.75 4.63 -12.86
CA ARG A 68 -15.90 3.84 -13.33
C ARG A 68 -15.95 2.44 -12.75
N GLU A 69 -14.78 1.81 -12.65
CA GLU A 69 -14.67 0.42 -12.24
C GLU A 69 -14.27 0.26 -10.76
N ASN A 70 -14.19 1.37 -10.02
CA ASN A 70 -13.74 1.39 -8.62
C ASN A 70 -12.39 0.70 -8.40
N LEU A 71 -11.45 0.90 -9.33
CA LEU A 71 -10.11 0.35 -9.24
C LEU A 71 -9.28 1.07 -8.18
N LEU A 72 -8.28 0.38 -7.64
CA LEU A 72 -7.21 1.00 -6.86
C LEU A 72 -5.93 0.97 -7.68
N LEU A 73 -5.26 2.09 -7.74
CA LEU A 73 -4.01 2.25 -8.47
C LEU A 73 -2.85 2.38 -7.47
N PHE A 74 -1.81 1.58 -7.67
CA PHE A 74 -0.60 1.62 -6.88
C PHE A 74 0.61 1.73 -7.80
N MET A 75 1.59 2.55 -7.46
CA MET A 75 2.85 2.61 -8.17
C MET A 75 3.78 1.51 -7.64
N PRO A 76 4.13 0.48 -8.43
CA PRO A 76 5.07 -0.55 -7.99
C PRO A 76 6.48 0.04 -7.89
N HIS A 77 7.33 -0.60 -7.07
CA HIS A 77 8.77 -0.34 -6.91
C HIS A 77 9.19 1.14 -7.08
N PRO A 78 8.60 2.08 -6.31
CA PRO A 78 8.85 3.51 -6.48
C PRO A 78 10.30 3.89 -6.15
N ARG A 79 10.78 5.02 -6.73
CA ARG A 79 12.13 5.56 -6.54
C ARG A 79 13.29 4.61 -6.90
N THR A 80 13.04 3.52 -7.68
CA THR A 80 14.10 2.56 -8.05
C THR A 80 14.89 3.00 -9.27
N LYS A 81 14.20 3.42 -10.32
CA LYS A 81 14.79 3.90 -11.58
C LYS A 81 13.90 4.98 -12.17
N GLY A 82 14.42 5.81 -13.05
CA GLY A 82 13.66 6.87 -13.72
C GLY A 82 12.43 6.37 -14.50
N SER A 83 12.46 5.13 -14.99
CA SER A 83 11.31 4.47 -15.63
C SER A 83 10.36 3.80 -14.65
N ALA A 84 10.78 3.61 -13.41
CA ALA A 84 10.07 2.76 -12.45
C ALA A 84 9.19 3.52 -11.46
N GLY A 85 9.25 4.85 -11.45
CA GLY A 85 8.34 5.66 -10.68
C GLY A 85 8.98 6.64 -9.70
N TYR A 86 8.55 7.88 -9.83
CA TYR A 86 8.88 8.95 -8.89
C TYR A 86 7.60 9.68 -8.48
N PRO A 87 6.93 9.23 -7.42
CA PRO A 87 5.71 9.88 -6.93
C PRO A 87 5.95 11.34 -6.53
N ASP A 88 7.19 11.70 -6.20
CA ASP A 88 7.63 13.07 -5.92
C ASP A 88 7.27 14.03 -7.05
N ALA A 89 7.40 13.61 -8.31
CA ALA A 89 7.13 14.45 -9.48
C ALA A 89 5.64 14.75 -9.67
N ILE A 90 4.77 13.92 -9.13
CA ILE A 90 3.31 14.03 -9.34
C ILE A 90 2.51 14.38 -8.08
N LYS A 91 3.16 14.55 -6.93
CA LYS A 91 2.53 14.73 -5.61
C LYS A 91 1.45 15.82 -5.51
N SER A 92 1.47 16.79 -6.42
CA SER A 92 0.49 17.89 -6.49
C SER A 92 -0.48 17.76 -7.67
N THR A 93 -0.40 16.69 -8.45
CA THR A 93 -1.28 16.51 -9.61
C THR A 93 -2.67 16.01 -9.20
N PRO A 94 -3.72 16.31 -9.99
CA PRO A 94 -5.04 15.76 -9.77
C PRO A 94 -5.07 14.22 -9.73
N SER A 95 -4.24 13.56 -10.53
CA SER A 95 -4.13 12.09 -10.56
C SER A 95 -3.61 11.54 -9.24
N PHE A 96 -2.54 12.12 -8.68
CA PHE A 96 -2.01 11.69 -7.38
C PHE A 96 -3.01 11.96 -6.24
N LEU A 97 -3.73 13.08 -6.29
CA LEU A 97 -4.72 13.46 -5.28
C LEU A 97 -6.05 12.70 -5.42
N ASP A 98 -6.27 12.01 -6.52
CA ASP A 98 -7.47 11.19 -6.73
C ASP A 98 -7.54 10.04 -5.70
N PRO A 99 -8.71 9.77 -5.09
CA PRO A 99 -8.87 8.70 -4.11
C PRO A 99 -8.62 7.29 -4.67
N ASN A 100 -8.69 7.08 -5.98
CA ASN A 100 -8.37 5.81 -6.61
C ASN A 100 -6.86 5.58 -6.77
N TYR A 101 -6.03 6.64 -6.81
CA TYR A 101 -4.57 6.53 -6.75
C TYR A 101 -4.16 6.33 -5.28
N ARG A 102 -4.09 5.06 -4.85
CA ARG A 102 -4.00 4.71 -3.42
C ARG A 102 -2.62 4.78 -2.83
N GLY A 103 -1.58 4.61 -3.62
CA GLY A 103 -0.22 4.66 -3.08
C GLY A 103 0.81 3.90 -3.88
N VAL A 104 1.63 3.11 -3.19
CA VAL A 104 2.79 2.41 -3.76
C VAL A 104 2.79 0.93 -3.44
N GLY A 105 3.51 0.17 -4.25
CA GLY A 105 3.79 -1.24 -4.02
C GLY A 105 5.18 -1.44 -3.42
N PHE A 106 5.25 -2.19 -2.34
CA PHE A 106 6.46 -2.62 -1.67
C PHE A 106 6.85 -4.02 -2.16
N ARG A 107 8.08 -4.20 -2.64
CA ARG A 107 8.58 -5.50 -3.08
C ARG A 107 9.86 -5.87 -2.34
N TRP A 108 10.22 -7.14 -2.44
CA TRP A 108 11.51 -7.65 -1.98
C TRP A 108 12.67 -6.87 -2.66
N GLY A 109 13.76 -6.64 -1.94
CA GLY A 109 14.84 -5.80 -2.41
C GLY A 109 14.63 -4.29 -2.21
N MET A 110 13.46 -3.88 -1.73
CA MET A 110 13.22 -2.54 -1.22
C MET A 110 13.36 -2.45 0.30
N GLY A 111 13.69 -3.57 0.92
CA GLY A 111 14.20 -3.75 2.28
C GLY A 111 13.24 -3.43 3.42
N LEU A 112 12.71 -4.49 4.04
CA LEU A 112 12.39 -4.46 5.47
C LEU A 112 13.60 -4.88 6.31
N ASP A 113 14.60 -5.50 5.70
CA ASP A 113 15.77 -5.99 6.40
C ASP A 113 16.86 -4.93 6.55
N GLY A 114 17.71 -5.11 7.56
CA GLY A 114 18.81 -4.22 7.86
C GLY A 114 19.90 -4.19 6.78
N SER A 115 19.95 -5.17 5.86
CA SER A 115 20.93 -5.23 4.78
C SER A 115 20.63 -4.20 3.69
N GLU A 116 19.37 -3.74 3.61
CA GLU A 116 18.89 -2.79 2.63
C GLU A 116 18.49 -1.43 3.22
N THR A 117 19.03 -1.08 4.38
CA THR A 117 18.77 0.18 5.10
C THR A 117 18.81 1.39 4.17
N ARG A 118 19.78 1.45 3.25
CA ARG A 118 19.91 2.55 2.29
C ARG A 118 18.74 2.65 1.32
N LEU A 119 18.17 1.52 0.92
CA LEU A 119 16.99 1.49 0.06
C LEU A 119 15.74 1.86 0.87
N CYS A 120 15.65 1.37 2.09
CA CYS A 120 14.57 1.72 3.01
C CYS A 120 14.60 3.19 3.43
N GLU A 121 15.78 3.78 3.63
CA GLU A 121 15.93 5.21 3.95
C GLU A 121 15.36 6.16 2.89
N TYR A 122 15.14 5.68 1.67
CA TYR A 122 14.68 6.52 0.58
C TYR A 122 13.43 5.98 -0.13
N ARG A 123 13.32 4.67 -0.34
CA ARG A 123 12.37 4.08 -1.30
C ARG A 123 11.12 3.49 -0.70
N CYS A 124 11.19 2.94 0.51
CA CYS A 124 10.05 2.24 1.12
C CYS A 124 9.34 3.05 2.19
N LEU A 125 9.58 2.77 3.45
CA LEU A 125 8.85 3.40 4.55
C LEU A 125 9.01 4.92 4.61
N PRO A 126 10.19 5.52 4.37
CA PRO A 126 10.30 6.97 4.29
C PRO A 126 9.44 7.58 3.18
N LEU A 127 9.39 6.97 1.98
CA LEU A 127 8.50 7.44 0.93
C LEU A 127 7.03 7.30 1.33
N PHE A 128 6.68 6.20 1.97
CA PHE A 128 5.32 5.97 2.48
C PHE A 128 4.90 7.07 3.46
N ASP A 129 5.80 7.44 4.36
CA ASP A 129 5.59 8.51 5.32
C ASP A 129 5.54 9.90 4.62
N ASP A 130 6.42 10.16 3.66
CA ASP A 130 6.41 11.38 2.84
C ASP A 130 5.08 11.56 2.10
N MET A 131 4.58 10.51 1.43
CA MET A 131 3.29 10.59 0.72
C MET A 131 2.14 10.95 1.66
N ASN A 132 2.15 10.43 2.88
CA ASN A 132 1.13 10.75 3.86
C ASN A 132 1.29 12.17 4.42
N ASN A 133 2.50 12.70 4.51
CA ASN A 133 2.72 14.13 4.77
C ASN A 133 2.22 15.00 3.62
N TRP A 134 2.44 14.64 2.35
CA TRP A 134 1.96 15.41 1.20
C TRP A 134 0.43 15.54 1.15
N VAL A 135 -0.30 14.50 1.59
CA VAL A 135 -1.77 14.53 1.60
C VAL A 135 -2.38 14.87 2.96
N ALA A 136 -1.57 15.11 3.98
CA ALA A 136 -2.03 15.31 5.37
C ALA A 136 -3.03 16.45 5.50
N ASN A 137 -2.79 17.55 4.79
CA ASN A 137 -3.60 18.77 4.84
C ASN A 137 -4.59 18.89 3.67
N THR A 138 -4.85 17.81 2.96
CA THR A 138 -5.80 17.75 1.84
C THR A 138 -7.00 16.88 2.22
N ASN A 139 -8.06 16.92 1.39
CA ASN A 139 -9.20 16.01 1.52
C ASN A 139 -8.91 14.61 0.94
N THR A 140 -7.73 14.42 0.33
CA THR A 140 -7.31 13.11 -0.20
C THR A 140 -7.16 12.12 0.95
N PRO A 141 -7.70 10.90 0.83
CA PRO A 141 -7.46 9.86 1.82
C PRO A 141 -5.98 9.55 2.00
N PRO A 142 -5.56 8.90 3.10
CA PRO A 142 -4.19 8.44 3.26
C PRO A 142 -3.71 7.64 2.06
N LYS A 143 -2.44 7.74 1.72
CA LYS A 143 -1.78 6.88 0.75
C LYS A 143 -1.36 5.59 1.45
N TYR A 144 -1.54 4.46 0.77
CA TYR A 144 -1.26 3.15 1.33
C TYR A 144 -0.07 2.48 0.65
N MET A 145 0.47 1.47 1.29
CA MET A 145 1.52 0.64 0.72
C MET A 145 1.05 -0.81 0.74
N GLN A 146 0.94 -1.42 -0.44
CA GLN A 146 0.68 -2.86 -0.59
C GLN A 146 1.99 -3.62 -0.78
N ALA A 147 1.99 -4.90 -0.46
CA ALA A 147 3.05 -5.81 -0.86
C ALA A 147 2.82 -6.22 -2.32
N ILE A 148 3.90 -6.30 -3.09
CA ILE A 148 3.89 -6.79 -4.46
C ILE A 148 5.03 -7.78 -4.68
N SER A 149 4.89 -8.62 -5.71
CA SER A 149 5.96 -9.46 -6.25
C SER A 149 6.02 -9.29 -7.76
N GLU A 150 7.19 -9.50 -8.34
CA GLU A 150 7.38 -9.54 -9.78
C GLU A 150 7.63 -10.96 -10.22
N PHE A 151 6.69 -11.53 -10.95
CA PHE A 151 6.72 -12.90 -11.40
C PHE A 151 6.56 -12.95 -12.92
N TYR A 152 7.61 -13.36 -13.63
CA TYR A 152 7.65 -13.31 -15.09
C TYR A 152 7.54 -14.69 -15.75
N GLN A 153 8.37 -15.67 -15.36
CA GLN A 153 8.52 -16.92 -16.10
C GLN A 153 8.76 -18.17 -15.24
N GLN A 154 8.57 -18.12 -13.96
CA GLN A 154 8.95 -19.22 -13.04
C GLN A 154 10.44 -19.56 -13.09
N GLY A 155 11.28 -18.57 -13.33
CA GLY A 155 12.74 -18.74 -13.39
C GLY A 155 13.42 -18.36 -12.07
N ASP A 156 14.72 -18.65 -11.98
CA ASP A 156 15.53 -18.41 -10.78
C ASP A 156 15.62 -16.91 -10.36
N GLY A 157 15.25 -16.00 -11.25
CA GLY A 157 15.24 -14.56 -10.99
C GLY A 157 13.88 -13.98 -10.63
N ASP A 158 12.84 -14.79 -10.60
CA ASP A 158 11.50 -14.32 -10.28
C ASP A 158 11.27 -14.27 -8.77
N ASP A 159 10.45 -13.32 -8.36
CA ASP A 159 9.95 -13.26 -7.00
C ASP A 159 9.00 -14.44 -6.73
N ILE A 160 9.36 -15.31 -5.82
CA ILE A 160 8.55 -16.48 -5.47
C ILE A 160 7.81 -16.27 -4.15
N TYR A 161 6.69 -17.00 -4.01
CA TYR A 161 5.93 -17.01 -2.77
C TYR A 161 6.83 -17.35 -1.56
N ALA A 162 6.60 -16.68 -0.45
CA ALA A 162 7.35 -16.74 0.81
C ALA A 162 8.73 -16.06 0.83
N ASN A 163 9.22 -15.57 -0.31
CA ASN A 163 10.43 -14.74 -0.35
C ASN A 163 10.11 -13.24 -0.38
N ASN A 164 8.83 -12.89 -0.46
CA ASN A 164 8.38 -11.52 -0.61
C ASN A 164 7.46 -11.12 0.54
N PRO A 165 7.39 -9.83 0.85
CA PRO A 165 6.33 -9.30 1.69
C PRO A 165 4.95 -9.67 1.15
N VAL A 166 3.99 -9.84 2.05
CA VAL A 166 2.60 -10.11 1.73
C VAL A 166 1.67 -9.11 2.40
N SER A 167 0.56 -8.80 1.73
CA SER A 167 -0.53 -8.03 2.31
C SER A 167 -1.57 -8.97 2.92
N TYR A 168 -1.84 -8.80 4.21
CA TYR A 168 -2.96 -9.44 4.88
C TYR A 168 -4.14 -8.48 4.90
N VAL A 169 -5.16 -8.81 4.13
CA VAL A 169 -6.37 -7.98 3.99
C VAL A 169 -7.47 -8.54 4.87
N HIS A 170 -8.01 -7.71 5.77
CA HIS A 170 -9.10 -8.10 6.63
C HIS A 170 -10.42 -8.08 5.86
N VAL A 171 -11.06 -9.23 5.75
CA VAL A 171 -12.38 -9.40 5.13
C VAL A 171 -13.29 -10.26 6.03
N PRO A 172 -14.57 -9.92 6.14
CA PRO A 172 -15.49 -10.67 7.02
C PRO A 172 -15.72 -12.12 6.57
N GLN A 173 -15.52 -12.37 5.28
CA GLN A 173 -15.60 -13.69 4.67
C GLN A 173 -14.80 -13.75 3.37
N LEU A 174 -14.37 -14.95 2.99
CA LEU A 174 -13.68 -15.15 1.72
C LEU A 174 -14.61 -14.74 0.55
N PRO A 175 -14.16 -13.87 -0.37
CA PRO A 175 -14.97 -13.43 -1.49
C PRO A 175 -15.29 -14.59 -2.46
N LYS A 176 -16.36 -14.45 -3.22
CA LYS A 176 -16.73 -15.40 -4.28
C LYS A 176 -15.75 -15.26 -5.48
N PRO A 177 -15.52 -16.35 -6.21
CA PRO A 177 -14.77 -16.27 -7.47
C PRO A 177 -15.39 -15.23 -8.41
N GLY A 178 -14.55 -14.32 -8.95
CA GLY A 178 -14.98 -13.27 -9.88
C GLY A 178 -15.61 -12.02 -9.24
N ASP A 179 -15.75 -12.00 -7.90
CA ASP A 179 -16.18 -10.81 -7.15
C ASP A 179 -15.23 -10.57 -5.98
N TRP A 180 -14.30 -9.65 -6.15
CA TRP A 180 -13.29 -9.28 -5.16
C TRP A 180 -13.60 -7.96 -4.46
N THR A 181 -14.81 -7.48 -4.58
CA THR A 181 -15.29 -6.24 -3.95
C THR A 181 -14.96 -6.14 -2.46
N PRO A 182 -15.09 -7.20 -1.63
CA PRO A 182 -14.69 -7.13 -0.23
C PRO A 182 -13.21 -6.81 -0.02
N ILE A 183 -12.33 -7.39 -0.86
CA ILE A 183 -10.88 -7.13 -0.81
C ILE A 183 -10.58 -5.68 -1.18
N VAL A 184 -11.10 -5.23 -2.33
CA VAL A 184 -10.89 -3.86 -2.81
C VAL A 184 -11.42 -2.83 -1.80
N ASN A 185 -12.57 -3.08 -1.19
CA ASN A 185 -13.12 -2.19 -0.18
C ASN A 185 -12.25 -2.13 1.09
N ALA A 186 -11.77 -3.26 1.59
CA ALA A 186 -10.84 -3.29 2.71
C ALA A 186 -9.52 -2.56 2.38
N MET A 187 -8.95 -2.81 1.21
CA MET A 187 -7.76 -2.07 0.76
C MET A 187 -8.03 -0.57 0.57
N LYS A 188 -9.24 -0.19 0.15
CA LYS A 188 -9.66 1.20 0.00
C LYS A 188 -9.75 1.95 1.32
N THR A 189 -10.05 1.25 2.39
CA THR A 189 -10.15 1.83 3.75
C THR A 189 -8.87 1.67 4.58
N GLY A 190 -7.87 0.94 4.07
CA GLY A 190 -6.62 0.66 4.78
C GLY A 190 -6.74 -0.49 5.80
N ASP A 191 -7.80 -1.31 5.70
CA ASP A 191 -8.00 -2.46 6.57
C ASP A 191 -7.16 -3.66 6.10
N PHE A 192 -5.85 -3.43 6.10
CA PHE A 192 -4.84 -4.42 5.77
C PHE A 192 -3.47 -4.00 6.34
N PHE A 193 -2.59 -4.97 6.50
CA PHE A 193 -1.19 -4.72 6.86
C PHE A 193 -0.24 -5.46 5.91
N VAL A 194 1.00 -5.01 5.88
CA VAL A 194 2.08 -5.66 5.12
C VAL A 194 3.04 -6.30 6.10
N THR A 195 3.50 -7.50 5.78
CA THR A 195 4.49 -8.23 6.59
C THR A 195 5.47 -9.00 5.71
N SER A 196 6.67 -9.23 6.23
CA SER A 196 7.64 -10.19 5.66
C SER A 196 7.38 -11.65 6.08
N GLY A 197 6.31 -11.90 6.86
CA GLY A 197 5.83 -13.24 7.21
C GLY A 197 6.16 -13.73 8.62
N GLU A 198 7.08 -13.10 9.33
CA GLU A 198 7.47 -13.52 10.68
C GLU A 198 6.73 -12.74 11.79
N VAL A 199 6.18 -11.59 11.46
CA VAL A 199 5.42 -10.70 12.35
C VAL A 199 4.06 -10.43 11.76
N LEU A 200 2.99 -10.61 12.55
CA LEU A 200 1.61 -10.32 12.15
C LEU A 200 1.02 -9.25 13.07
N ILE A 201 0.29 -8.28 12.49
CA ILE A 201 -0.48 -7.28 13.25
C ILE A 201 -1.95 -7.62 13.06
N THR A 202 -2.49 -8.44 13.94
CA THR A 202 -3.83 -9.02 13.80
C THR A 202 -4.96 -8.05 14.16
N ASN A 203 -4.63 -6.96 14.85
CA ASN A 203 -5.56 -5.87 15.14
C ASN A 203 -4.79 -4.55 15.27
N PHE A 204 -5.40 -3.46 14.84
CA PHE A 204 -4.89 -2.11 15.00
C PHE A 204 -6.03 -1.11 15.14
N ALA A 205 -5.92 -0.22 16.11
CA ALA A 205 -6.86 0.86 16.30
C ALA A 205 -6.21 2.09 16.94
N VAL A 206 -6.77 3.25 16.67
CA VAL A 206 -6.44 4.49 17.37
C VAL A 206 -7.68 4.97 18.11
N ARG A 207 -7.61 5.04 19.43
CA ARG A 207 -8.72 5.45 20.30
C ARG A 207 -8.42 6.76 21.00
N GLY A 208 -9.45 7.34 21.63
CA GLY A 208 -9.39 8.60 22.36
C GLY A 208 -9.88 9.79 21.53
N THR A 209 -9.88 10.99 22.12
CA THR A 209 -10.41 12.23 21.54
C THR A 209 -9.40 13.37 21.66
N GLY A 210 -9.56 14.41 20.86
CA GLY A 210 -8.67 15.58 20.87
C GLY A 210 -7.21 15.17 20.67
N THR A 211 -6.33 15.67 21.52
CA THR A 211 -4.90 15.38 21.50
C THR A 211 -4.51 14.11 22.26
N SER A 212 -5.38 13.62 23.15
CA SER A 212 -5.09 12.40 23.91
C SER A 212 -5.57 11.17 23.13
N ARG A 213 -4.63 10.40 22.60
CA ARG A 213 -4.90 9.19 21.83
C ARG A 213 -4.17 7.99 22.46
N THR A 214 -4.66 6.82 22.14
CA THR A 214 -3.97 5.55 22.43
C THR A 214 -3.94 4.72 21.16
N VAL A 215 -2.76 4.28 20.77
CA VAL A 215 -2.56 3.32 19.71
C VAL A 215 -2.67 1.93 20.33
N LEU A 216 -3.56 1.11 19.77
CA LEU A 216 -3.79 -0.27 20.17
C LEU A 216 -3.33 -1.18 19.05
N ALA A 217 -2.56 -2.22 19.36
CA ALA A 217 -2.15 -3.22 18.39
C ALA A 217 -2.01 -4.60 19.03
N ASP A 218 -2.53 -5.62 18.35
CA ASP A 218 -2.28 -7.02 18.69
C ASP A 218 -1.23 -7.55 17.71
N VAL A 219 -0.10 -8.01 18.24
CA VAL A 219 1.04 -8.47 17.45
C VAL A 219 1.32 -9.92 17.79
N GLU A 220 1.51 -10.75 16.76
CA GLU A 220 1.98 -12.13 16.85
C GLU A 220 3.32 -12.26 16.13
N TRP A 221 4.24 -13.07 16.67
CA TRP A 221 5.58 -13.25 16.10
C TRP A 221 6.11 -14.66 16.33
N THR A 222 6.97 -15.11 15.43
CA THR A 222 7.64 -16.41 15.49
C THR A 222 9.15 -16.28 15.73
N PHE A 223 9.70 -15.06 15.67
CA PHE A 223 11.10 -14.73 15.97
C PHE A 223 11.16 -13.53 16.93
N PRO A 224 12.14 -13.45 17.86
CA PRO A 224 12.12 -12.43 18.91
C PRO A 224 11.93 -11.01 18.40
N LEU A 225 10.92 -10.31 18.91
CA LEU A 225 10.72 -8.90 18.60
C LEU A 225 11.86 -8.05 19.20
N ASP A 226 12.38 -7.13 18.41
CA ASP A 226 13.34 -6.12 18.84
C ASP A 226 12.61 -4.87 19.36
N PHE A 227 11.65 -4.36 18.59
CA PHE A 227 10.84 -3.22 19.00
C PHE A 227 9.51 -3.13 18.26
N VAL A 228 8.59 -2.36 18.83
CA VAL A 228 7.43 -1.83 18.12
C VAL A 228 7.54 -0.31 18.07
N GLU A 229 6.92 0.30 17.07
CA GLU A 229 6.95 1.75 16.90
C GLU A 229 5.60 2.33 16.49
N VAL A 230 5.33 3.52 17.01
CA VAL A 230 4.28 4.40 16.54
C VAL A 230 4.92 5.51 15.74
N VAL A 231 4.58 5.62 14.47
CA VAL A 231 5.09 6.62 13.52
C VAL A 231 3.99 7.61 13.19
N TRP A 232 4.30 8.89 13.17
CA TRP A 232 3.33 9.95 12.83
C TRP A 232 3.94 11.02 11.95
N GLY A 233 3.10 11.78 11.27
CA GLY A 233 3.50 12.99 10.55
C GLY A 233 2.64 14.18 10.87
N ASP A 234 3.23 15.37 10.71
CA ASP A 234 2.60 16.67 10.92
C ASP A 234 2.20 17.38 9.60
N GLY A 235 2.46 16.72 8.48
CA GLY A 235 2.27 17.24 7.12
C GLY A 235 3.57 17.80 6.51
N VAL A 236 4.69 17.78 7.24
CA VAL A 236 6.00 18.23 6.79
C VAL A 236 7.08 17.23 7.21
N THR A 237 7.07 16.85 8.47
CA THR A 237 8.07 15.96 9.09
C THR A 237 7.42 14.69 9.63
N THR A 238 8.24 13.66 9.76
CA THR A 238 7.86 12.38 10.37
C THR A 238 8.59 12.22 11.69
N GLY A 239 7.87 11.79 12.72
CA GLY A 239 8.40 11.42 14.03
C GLY A 239 7.98 10.02 14.42
N ARG A 240 8.65 9.45 15.41
CA ARG A 240 8.34 8.10 15.90
C ARG A 240 8.61 7.95 17.41
N GLN A 241 7.83 7.05 18.00
CA GLN A 241 8.03 6.57 19.37
C GLN A 241 8.36 5.08 19.31
N ILE A 242 9.50 4.69 19.83
CA ILE A 242 9.97 3.30 19.87
C ILE A 242 9.69 2.74 21.24
N VAL A 243 9.18 1.52 21.29
CA VAL A 243 9.00 0.71 22.50
C VAL A 243 9.81 -0.57 22.33
N SER A 244 10.88 -0.71 23.09
CA SER A 244 11.74 -1.91 23.05
C SER A 244 10.99 -3.14 23.56
N THR A 245 11.15 -4.25 22.88
CA THR A 245 10.58 -5.57 23.21
C THR A 245 11.65 -6.63 23.47
N THR A 246 12.93 -6.24 23.51
CA THR A 246 14.08 -7.16 23.64
C THR A 246 14.07 -8.04 24.91
N LYS A 247 13.25 -7.71 25.92
CA LYS A 247 13.02 -8.52 27.13
C LYS A 247 11.80 -9.44 27.02
N GLY A 248 11.12 -9.43 25.87
CA GLY A 248 9.94 -10.24 25.63
C GLY A 248 10.26 -11.72 25.36
N ALA A 249 9.20 -12.51 25.16
CA ALA A 249 9.32 -13.90 24.77
C ALA A 249 9.91 -14.02 23.35
N PRO A 250 10.64 -15.12 23.03
CA PRO A 250 11.22 -15.32 21.71
C PRO A 250 10.18 -15.53 20.61
N PHE A 251 8.96 -15.96 20.95
CA PHE A 251 7.80 -16.10 20.07
C PHE A 251 6.53 -15.93 20.89
N GLY A 252 5.43 -15.56 20.28
CA GLY A 252 4.16 -15.41 20.98
C GLY A 252 3.27 -14.32 20.40
N ARG A 253 2.45 -13.76 21.30
CA ARG A 253 1.55 -12.64 20.98
C ARG A 253 1.46 -11.68 22.16
N GLN A 254 1.22 -10.40 21.85
CA GLN A 254 1.06 -9.37 22.87
C GLN A 254 0.11 -8.27 22.36
N HIS A 255 -0.71 -7.76 23.29
CA HIS A 255 -1.45 -6.52 23.12
C HIS A 255 -0.60 -5.34 23.54
N PHE A 256 -0.50 -4.34 22.68
CA PHE A 256 0.19 -3.07 22.95
C PHE A 256 -0.82 -1.94 23.08
N GLU A 257 -0.70 -1.18 24.16
CA GLU A 257 -1.42 0.07 24.39
C GLU A 257 -0.41 1.20 24.54
N ILE A 258 -0.26 2.03 23.52
CA ILE A 258 0.78 3.07 23.48
C ILE A 258 0.12 4.44 23.48
N PRO A 259 0.28 5.22 24.58
CA PRO A 259 -0.23 6.59 24.63
C PRO A 259 0.44 7.46 23.56
N LEU A 260 -0.36 8.30 22.90
CA LEU A 260 0.07 9.21 21.85
C LEU A 260 -0.51 10.61 22.12
N ASP A 261 0.36 11.59 22.36
CA ASP A 261 -0.03 12.98 22.24
C ASP A 261 -0.14 13.34 20.76
N ALA A 262 -1.38 13.53 20.28
CA ALA A 262 -1.68 13.82 18.89
C ALA A 262 -1.60 15.31 18.53
N LYS A 263 -1.15 16.18 19.48
CA LYS A 263 -1.00 17.61 19.21
C LYS A 263 -0.10 17.87 18.02
N GLY A 264 -0.62 18.55 16.99
CA GLY A 264 0.09 18.84 15.73
C GLY A 264 0.26 17.67 14.78
N LYS A 265 -0.07 16.45 15.18
CA LYS A 265 0.04 15.26 14.33
C LYS A 265 -1.18 15.12 13.42
N LYS A 266 -0.96 14.76 12.18
CA LYS A 266 -2.01 14.67 11.14
C LYS A 266 -2.36 13.22 10.78
N TRP A 267 -1.42 12.32 10.94
CA TRP A 267 -1.61 10.89 10.70
C TRP A 267 -0.72 10.07 11.62
N VAL A 268 -1.07 8.79 11.77
CA VAL A 268 -0.32 7.83 12.57
C VAL A 268 -0.40 6.44 11.95
N ARG A 269 0.66 5.66 12.07
CA ARG A 269 0.72 4.22 11.78
C ARG A 269 1.51 3.49 12.87
N PHE A 270 1.41 2.17 12.88
CA PHE A 270 2.15 1.30 13.78
C PHE A 270 2.99 0.31 12.97
N ALA A 271 4.11 -0.12 13.54
CA ALA A 271 4.93 -1.19 12.99
C ALA A 271 5.57 -2.01 14.13
N ALA A 272 5.93 -3.25 13.83
CA ALA A 272 6.62 -4.16 14.72
C ALA A 272 7.75 -4.86 13.96
N TRP A 273 8.91 -4.97 14.60
CA TRP A 273 10.15 -5.44 13.99
C TRP A 273 10.79 -6.53 14.85
N ASP A 274 11.26 -7.60 14.21
CA ASP A 274 12.01 -8.66 14.88
C ASP A 274 13.52 -8.45 14.78
N SER A 275 14.27 -9.22 15.56
CA SER A 275 15.73 -9.14 15.59
C SER A 275 16.42 -9.76 14.36
N ALA A 276 15.67 -10.39 13.44
CA ALA A 276 16.17 -10.89 12.17
C ALA A 276 15.98 -9.89 11.02
N GLY A 277 15.39 -8.70 11.30
CA GLY A 277 15.13 -7.68 10.29
C GLY A 277 13.82 -7.86 9.56
N ASN A 278 12.97 -8.82 9.97
CA ASN A 278 11.60 -8.92 9.47
C ASN A 278 10.68 -7.99 10.24
N GLY A 279 9.50 -7.77 9.70
CA GLY A 279 8.54 -6.91 10.38
C GLY A 279 7.21 -6.78 9.67
N ALA A 280 6.33 -6.05 10.32
CA ALA A 280 5.04 -5.71 9.77
C ALA A 280 4.67 -4.26 10.05
N PHE A 281 3.87 -3.66 9.17
CA PHE A 281 3.32 -2.33 9.37
C PHE A 281 1.88 -2.23 8.89
N VAL A 282 1.11 -1.42 9.59
CA VAL A 282 -0.27 -1.10 9.22
C VAL A 282 -0.36 0.14 8.35
N GLN A 283 -1.50 0.32 7.71
CA GLN A 283 -1.80 1.52 6.93
C GLN A 283 -2.03 2.72 7.84
N PRO A 284 -1.66 3.95 7.42
CA PRO A 284 -1.82 5.14 8.24
C PRO A 284 -3.28 5.56 8.39
N VAL A 285 -3.58 6.09 9.55
CA VAL A 285 -4.87 6.67 9.90
C VAL A 285 -4.72 8.17 10.05
N LYS A 286 -5.58 8.97 9.41
CA LYS A 286 -5.65 10.42 9.63
C LYS A 286 -6.15 10.73 11.04
N LEU A 287 -5.47 11.66 11.69
CA LEU A 287 -5.85 12.19 12.99
C LEU A 287 -6.60 13.52 12.78
N PHE A 288 -7.87 13.50 13.11
CA PHE A 288 -8.66 14.74 13.18
C PHE A 288 -8.53 15.28 14.60
N VAL A 289 -7.67 16.28 14.76
CA VAL A 289 -7.55 17.06 16.00
C VAL A 289 -8.19 18.40 15.69
N PRO A 290 -9.31 18.76 16.37
CA PRO A 290 -9.99 20.04 16.18
C PRO A 290 -9.06 21.20 16.47
#